data_505a95af34c2287cdf53a339949fcfdb
#
_entry.id   505a95af34c2287cdf53a339949fcfdb
#
_cell.length_a   1.000
_cell.length_b   1.000
_cell.length_c   1.000
_cell.angle_alpha   90.00
_cell.angle_beta   90.00
_cell.angle_gamma   90.00
#
_symmetry.space_group_name_H-M   'P 1'
#
loop_
_entity.id
_entity.type
_entity.pdbx_description
1 polymer ?
#
loop_
_entity_poly.entity_id
_entity_poly.type
_entity_poly.pdbx_seq_one_letter_code
_entity_poly.pdbx_strand_id
1 'polypeptide(L)'
;LEPDGIHVILADTNQNIFEGELTKHYTVEFAGGEYACDVTQLYAGSSINGDGVLVDAEGQEIETAGVKVKVKVPVESIDMSDDTENGDGVCGHIISLIYKGDHYHYVVRTKDDYDFHLHDEYLWNENDYVRLIIPKESIEMSLLGEN
;
A
#
# COMPACT_ATOMS: atom_id res chain seq x y z
N LEU A 1 4.91 -15.11 25.03
CA LEU A 1 4.61 -14.85 24.57
C LEU A 1 4.37 -14.47 24.24
N GLU A 2 4.28 -14.50 24.48
CA GLU A 2 3.89 -14.17 24.04
C GLU A 2 4.08 -13.77 23.48
N PRO A 3 4.10 -13.33 23.84
CA PRO A 3 4.60 -12.86 22.54
C PRO A 3 3.80 -13.29 21.36
N ASP A 4 2.63 -13.61 21.54
CA ASP A 4 1.81 -14.19 20.52
C ASP A 4 1.53 -13.24 19.38
N GLY A 5 1.29 -11.98 19.68
CA GLY A 5 1.08 -10.99 18.65
C GLY A 5 2.28 -10.85 17.74
N ILE A 6 3.45 -11.05 18.31
CA ILE A 6 4.68 -10.94 17.54
C ILE A 6 4.76 -12.04 16.50
N HIS A 7 4.31 -13.23 16.85
CA HIS A 7 4.29 -14.32 15.88
C HIS A 7 3.43 -14.00 14.68
N VAL A 8 2.27 -13.44 14.93
CA VAL A 8 1.37 -13.09 13.84
C VAL A 8 2.04 -12.09 12.91
N ILE A 9 2.71 -11.10 13.49
CA ILE A 9 3.40 -10.10 12.69
C ILE A 9 4.47 -10.75 11.81
N LEU A 10 5.21 -11.68 12.38
CA LEU A 10 6.26 -12.34 11.61
C LEU A 10 5.70 -13.16 10.46
N ALA A 11 4.54 -13.75 10.64
CA ALA A 11 3.93 -14.54 9.58
C ALA A 11 3.53 -13.69 8.39
N ASP A 12 3.29 -12.39 8.61
CA ASP A 12 2.80 -11.50 7.57
C ASP A 12 3.86 -10.55 7.06
N THR A 13 5.14 -10.83 7.30
CA THR A 13 6.19 -9.90 6.89
C THR A 13 6.39 -9.81 5.38
N ASN A 14 5.73 -10.66 4.60
CA ASN A 14 5.81 -10.57 3.15
C ASN A 14 4.91 -9.51 2.56
N GLN A 15 4.00 -8.97 3.34
CA GLN A 15 3.03 -8.01 2.84
C GLN A 15 2.74 -6.96 3.90
N ASN A 16 2.51 -5.74 3.41
CA ASN A 16 2.01 -4.67 4.25
C ASN A 16 0.49 -4.68 4.15
N ILE A 17 -0.18 -4.70 5.30
CA ILE A 17 -1.64 -4.80 5.36
C ILE A 17 -2.20 -3.61 6.10
N PHE A 18 -3.09 -2.90 5.45
CA PHE A 18 -3.71 -1.70 6.00
C PHE A 18 -5.20 -1.72 5.74
N GLU A 19 -5.94 -0.91 6.50
CA GLU A 19 -7.32 -0.59 6.16
C GLU A 19 -7.33 0.75 5.44
N GLY A 20 -8.11 0.83 4.37
CA GLY A 20 -8.17 2.03 3.58
C GLY A 20 -9.60 2.38 3.21
N GLU A 21 -9.72 3.48 2.49
CA GLU A 21 -11.02 3.98 2.06
C GLU A 21 -10.88 4.52 0.64
N LEU A 22 -11.80 4.13 -0.22
CA LEU A 22 -11.79 4.61 -1.59
C LEU A 22 -12.32 6.03 -1.67
N THR A 23 -11.82 6.77 -2.65
CA THR A 23 -12.29 8.12 -2.92
C THR A 23 -13.18 8.12 -4.16
N LYS A 24 -13.81 9.24 -4.42
CA LYS A 24 -14.64 9.38 -5.63
C LYS A 24 -13.79 9.43 -6.90
N HIS A 25 -12.47 9.58 -6.76
CA HIS A 25 -11.55 9.65 -7.89
C HIS A 25 -10.91 8.31 -8.20
N TYR A 26 -11.42 7.22 -7.61
CA TYR A 26 -10.92 5.85 -7.83
C TYR A 26 -9.49 5.67 -7.34
N THR A 27 -9.15 6.38 -6.28
CA THR A 27 -7.90 6.17 -5.55
C THR A 27 -8.25 5.60 -4.19
N VAL A 28 -7.22 5.16 -3.46
CA VAL A 28 -7.41 4.62 -2.12
C VAL A 28 -6.55 5.42 -1.15
N GLU A 29 -7.15 5.74 0.00
CA GLU A 29 -6.43 6.40 1.08
C GLU A 29 -6.11 5.37 2.15
N PHE A 30 -4.85 5.24 2.49
CA PHE A 30 -4.41 4.40 3.60
C PHE A 30 -3.06 4.89 4.08
N ALA A 31 -2.75 4.58 5.33
CA ALA A 31 -1.44 4.90 5.93
C ALA A 31 -1.05 6.36 5.75
N GLY A 32 -2.02 7.26 5.80
CA GLY A 32 -1.75 8.69 5.74
C GLY A 32 -1.51 9.24 4.35
N GLY A 33 -1.73 8.46 3.30
CA GLY A 33 -1.52 8.92 1.93
C GLY A 33 -2.62 8.46 1.00
N GLU A 34 -2.64 9.03 -0.19
CA GLU A 34 -3.59 8.67 -1.24
C GLU A 34 -2.80 8.04 -2.39
N TYR A 35 -3.30 6.90 -2.91
CA TYR A 35 -2.57 6.12 -3.89
C TYR A 35 -3.46 5.75 -5.06
N ALA A 36 -2.88 5.72 -6.24
CA ALA A 36 -3.56 5.17 -7.42
C ALA A 36 -3.75 3.67 -7.22
N CYS A 37 -4.90 3.16 -7.64
CA CYS A 37 -5.21 1.74 -7.50
C CYS A 37 -6.18 1.32 -8.60
N ASP A 38 -6.38 0.00 -8.71
CA ASP A 38 -7.31 -0.56 -9.67
C ASP A 38 -8.58 -0.96 -8.93
N VAL A 39 -9.60 -0.10 -9.01
CA VAL A 39 -10.85 -0.36 -8.29
C VAL A 39 -11.65 -1.50 -8.92
N THR A 40 -11.37 -1.88 -10.17
CA THR A 40 -12.11 -2.97 -10.80
C THR A 40 -11.85 -4.30 -10.12
N GLN A 41 -10.76 -4.44 -9.38
CA GLN A 41 -10.50 -5.69 -8.66
C GLN A 41 -11.51 -5.96 -7.55
N LEU A 42 -12.25 -4.94 -7.13
CA LEU A 42 -13.22 -5.08 -6.05
C LEU A 42 -14.58 -5.53 -6.53
N TYR A 43 -14.88 -5.35 -7.81
CA TYR A 43 -16.22 -5.58 -8.34
C TYR A 43 -16.10 -6.44 -9.59
N ALA A 44 -16.51 -7.71 -9.48
CA ALA A 44 -16.40 -8.66 -10.59
C ALA A 44 -17.24 -8.17 -11.76
N GLY A 45 -16.66 -8.21 -12.95
CA GLY A 45 -17.36 -7.79 -14.16
C GLY A 45 -17.39 -6.28 -14.38
N SER A 46 -16.78 -5.50 -13.49
CA SER A 46 -16.76 -4.06 -13.64
C SER A 46 -15.66 -3.61 -14.59
N SER A 47 -15.80 -2.38 -15.10
CA SER A 47 -14.80 -1.79 -15.96
C SER A 47 -14.93 -0.27 -15.92
N ILE A 48 -13.89 0.41 -16.40
CA ILE A 48 -13.94 1.86 -16.56
C ILE A 48 -14.39 2.11 -18.01
N ASN A 49 -15.50 2.85 -18.17
CA ASN A 49 -16.04 3.09 -19.51
C ASN A 49 -15.30 4.24 -20.20
N GLY A 50 -15.76 4.61 -21.40
CA GLY A 50 -15.11 5.64 -22.19
C GLY A 50 -15.13 7.03 -21.57
N ASP A 51 -16.02 7.25 -20.60
CA ASP A 51 -16.11 8.51 -19.88
C ASP A 51 -15.29 8.52 -18.60
N GLY A 52 -14.56 7.43 -18.32
CA GLY A 52 -13.75 7.35 -17.13
C GLY A 52 -14.54 6.99 -15.88
N VAL A 53 -15.70 6.37 -16.05
CA VAL A 53 -16.59 6.04 -14.93
C VAL A 53 -16.58 4.54 -14.71
N LEU A 54 -16.48 4.13 -13.45
CA LEU A 54 -16.55 2.71 -13.07
C LEU A 54 -17.99 2.23 -13.16
N VAL A 55 -18.21 1.20 -13.98
CA VAL A 55 -19.55 0.66 -14.21
C VAL A 55 -19.53 -0.85 -14.03
N ASP A 56 -20.70 -1.41 -13.70
CA ASP A 56 -20.83 -2.86 -13.56
C ASP A 56 -21.12 -3.50 -14.91
N ALA A 57 -21.40 -4.81 -14.91
CA ALA A 57 -21.62 -5.55 -16.14
C ALA A 57 -22.85 -5.05 -16.91
N GLU A 58 -23.78 -4.38 -16.24
CA GLU A 58 -24.96 -3.82 -16.84
C GLU A 58 -24.77 -2.36 -17.27
N GLY A 59 -23.58 -1.81 -17.05
CA GLY A 59 -23.29 -0.44 -17.43
C GLY A 59 -23.72 0.59 -16.40
N GLN A 60 -24.07 0.17 -15.19
CA GLN A 60 -24.49 1.10 -14.15
C GLN A 60 -23.29 1.54 -13.34
N GLU A 61 -23.30 2.81 -12.98
CA GLU A 61 -22.18 3.40 -12.22
C GLU A 61 -22.09 2.78 -10.85
N ILE A 62 -20.84 2.51 -10.44
CA ILE A 62 -20.53 2.00 -9.09
C ILE A 62 -19.95 3.15 -8.29
N GLU A 63 -20.58 3.46 -7.16
CA GLU A 63 -20.11 4.53 -6.29
C GLU A 63 -19.00 4.00 -5.40
N THR A 64 -17.83 4.66 -5.43
CA THR A 64 -16.69 4.20 -4.64
C THR A 64 -16.37 5.10 -3.45
N ALA A 65 -16.87 6.34 -3.43
CA ALA A 65 -16.52 7.27 -2.35
C ALA A 65 -16.94 6.70 -0.99
N GLY A 66 -15.97 6.61 -0.08
CA GLY A 66 -16.22 6.14 1.27
C GLY A 66 -16.25 4.64 1.46
N VAL A 67 -15.97 3.86 0.41
CA VAL A 67 -15.99 2.40 0.52
C VAL A 67 -14.74 1.94 1.27
N LYS A 68 -14.93 1.14 2.32
CA LYS A 68 -13.82 0.64 3.14
C LYS A 68 -13.22 -0.61 2.53
N VAL A 69 -11.89 -0.66 2.50
CA VAL A 69 -11.18 -1.77 1.87
C VAL A 69 -10.02 -2.22 2.76
N LYS A 70 -9.63 -3.47 2.56
CA LYS A 70 -8.39 -4.01 3.11
C LYS A 70 -7.35 -3.92 2.00
N VAL A 71 -6.20 -3.34 2.32
CA VAL A 71 -5.14 -3.08 1.35
C VAL A 71 -3.95 -3.96 1.68
N LYS A 72 -3.39 -4.62 0.67
CA LYS A 72 -2.19 -5.43 0.81
C LYS A 72 -1.18 -5.00 -0.23
N VAL A 73 0.05 -4.73 0.22
CA VAL A 73 1.14 -4.35 -0.67
C VAL A 73 2.33 -5.24 -0.36
N PRO A 74 2.79 -6.05 -1.33
CA PRO A 74 3.94 -6.92 -1.08
C PRO A 74 5.20 -6.12 -0.78
N VAL A 75 6.01 -6.63 0.14
CA VAL A 75 7.23 -5.93 0.55
C VAL A 75 8.20 -5.75 -0.61
N GLU A 76 8.24 -6.69 -1.54
CA GLU A 76 9.17 -6.61 -2.66
C GLU A 76 8.73 -5.63 -3.75
N SER A 77 7.53 -5.09 -3.64
CA SER A 77 7.00 -4.17 -4.64
C SER A 77 7.26 -2.71 -4.34
N ILE A 78 7.73 -2.40 -3.15
CA ILE A 78 7.90 -1.03 -2.71
C ILE A 78 9.35 -0.61 -2.93
N ASP A 79 9.55 0.51 -3.61
CA ASP A 79 10.86 1.11 -3.80
C ASP A 79 10.99 2.37 -2.96
N MET A 80 12.23 2.80 -2.76
CA MET A 80 12.54 4.03 -2.04
C MET A 80 13.26 5.00 -2.96
N SER A 81 12.99 6.29 -2.76
CA SER A 81 13.67 7.36 -3.49
C SER A 81 14.17 8.40 -2.51
N ASP A 82 15.34 8.96 -2.79
CA ASP A 82 15.83 10.08 -1.99
C ASP A 82 15.21 11.41 -2.42
N ASP A 83 14.44 11.42 -3.50
CA ASP A 83 13.72 12.61 -3.93
C ASP A 83 12.40 12.67 -3.18
N THR A 84 12.41 13.40 -2.06
CA THR A 84 11.24 13.47 -1.18
C THR A 84 10.32 14.62 -1.50
N GLU A 85 10.64 15.41 -2.53
CA GLU A 85 9.86 16.60 -2.87
C GLU A 85 9.04 16.44 -4.13
N ASN A 86 9.43 15.53 -5.01
CA ASN A 86 8.74 15.36 -6.29
C ASN A 86 8.20 13.94 -6.39
N GLY A 87 6.98 13.83 -6.90
CA GLY A 87 6.37 12.54 -7.12
C GLY A 87 5.30 12.22 -6.09
N ASP A 88 4.61 11.14 -6.36
CA ASP A 88 3.50 10.69 -5.51
C ASP A 88 4.00 9.75 -4.43
N GLY A 89 3.16 9.55 -3.42
CA GLY A 89 3.45 8.63 -2.35
C GLY A 89 3.74 9.35 -1.05
N VAL A 90 4.08 8.57 -0.04
CA VAL A 90 4.37 9.12 1.28
C VAL A 90 5.86 9.03 1.56
N CYS A 91 6.32 9.87 2.46
CA CYS A 91 7.70 9.87 2.89
C CYS A 91 7.79 9.45 4.35
N GLY A 92 8.93 8.92 4.72
CA GLY A 92 9.16 8.53 6.10
C GLY A 92 10.64 8.33 6.36
N HIS A 93 10.95 7.99 7.60
CA HIS A 93 12.33 7.72 8.01
C HIS A 93 12.54 6.23 8.16
N ILE A 94 13.72 5.78 7.76
CA ILE A 94 14.11 4.38 7.95
C ILE A 94 14.40 4.20 9.44
N ILE A 95 13.63 3.33 10.09
CA ILE A 95 13.79 3.08 11.52
C ILE A 95 14.43 1.73 11.80
N SER A 96 14.52 0.86 10.80
CA SER A 96 15.11 -0.46 10.98
C SER A 96 15.71 -0.91 9.67
N LEU A 97 16.83 -1.62 9.77
CA LEU A 97 17.58 -2.10 8.63
C LEU A 97 18.22 -3.43 9.03
N ILE A 98 17.86 -4.51 8.33
CA ILE A 98 18.38 -5.84 8.62
C ILE A 98 18.83 -6.48 7.32
N TYR A 99 20.08 -6.93 7.29
CA TYR A 99 20.61 -7.63 6.11
C TYR A 99 20.13 -9.08 6.12
N LYS A 100 19.62 -9.55 4.99
CA LYS A 100 19.05 -10.88 4.85
C LYS A 100 19.86 -11.80 3.94
N GLY A 101 21.08 -11.41 3.58
CA GLY A 101 21.95 -12.23 2.77
C GLY A 101 22.05 -11.78 1.34
N ASP A 102 20.95 -11.44 0.70
CA ASP A 102 20.94 -10.94 -0.68
C ASP A 102 20.18 -9.64 -0.81
N HIS A 103 19.58 -9.17 0.26
CA HIS A 103 18.86 -7.90 0.26
C HIS A 103 18.78 -7.41 1.69
N TYR A 104 18.27 -6.18 1.85
CA TYR A 104 18.02 -5.60 3.15
C TYR A 104 16.54 -5.51 3.39
N HIS A 105 16.11 -5.79 4.62
CA HIS A 105 14.75 -5.59 5.03
C HIS A 105 14.68 -4.27 5.78
N TYR A 106 13.86 -3.35 5.28
CA TYR A 106 13.72 -2.02 5.86
C TYR A 106 12.35 -1.84 6.47
N VAL A 107 12.30 -1.04 7.52
CA VAL A 107 11.03 -0.53 8.02
C VAL A 107 11.11 0.98 7.95
N VAL A 108 10.16 1.59 7.25
CA VAL A 108 10.07 3.03 7.09
C VAL A 108 8.84 3.52 7.83
N ARG A 109 9.02 4.45 8.75
CA ARG A 109 7.92 5.02 9.53
C ARG A 109 7.56 6.39 9.00
N THR A 110 6.30 6.57 8.63
CA THR A 110 5.81 7.83 8.11
C THR A 110 5.57 8.81 9.27
N LYS A 111 5.30 10.06 8.92
CA LYS A 111 5.07 11.10 9.93
C LYS A 111 3.81 10.82 10.77
N ASP A 112 2.89 10.02 10.24
CA ASP A 112 1.66 9.65 10.94
C ASP A 112 1.80 8.32 11.65
N ASP A 113 3.04 7.83 11.79
CA ASP A 113 3.38 6.62 12.54
C ASP A 113 2.89 5.33 11.92
N TYR A 114 2.77 5.31 10.61
CA TYR A 114 2.52 4.06 9.87
C TYR A 114 3.84 3.45 9.45
N ASP A 115 3.98 2.15 9.63
CA ASP A 115 5.20 1.44 9.29
C ASP A 115 5.01 0.65 8.00
N PHE A 116 5.91 0.87 7.05
CA PHE A 116 5.96 0.09 5.82
C PHE A 116 7.18 -0.80 5.86
N HIS A 117 7.00 -2.07 5.50
CA HIS A 117 8.08 -3.03 5.38
C HIS A 117 8.40 -3.19 3.91
N LEU A 118 9.69 -3.18 3.58
CA LEU A 118 10.09 -3.34 2.19
C LEU A 118 11.47 -3.99 2.11
N HIS A 119 11.77 -4.50 0.92
CA HIS A 119 13.06 -5.10 0.62
C HIS A 119 13.76 -4.27 -0.44
N ASP A 120 15.08 -4.12 -0.32
CA ASP A 120 15.87 -3.42 -1.32
C ASP A 120 17.26 -4.03 -1.32
N GLU A 121 17.84 -4.15 -2.50
CA GLU A 121 19.20 -4.65 -2.64
C GLU A 121 20.24 -3.61 -2.27
N TYR A 122 19.87 -2.34 -2.29
CA TYR A 122 20.80 -1.26 -2.04
C TYR A 122 20.82 -0.91 -0.57
N LEU A 123 21.97 -0.45 -0.10
CA LEU A 123 22.13 -0.06 1.29
C LEU A 123 21.71 1.39 1.48
N TRP A 124 20.72 1.57 2.33
CA TRP A 124 20.30 2.88 2.83
C TRP A 124 20.71 2.96 4.30
N ASN A 125 20.67 4.14 4.89
CA ASN A 125 21.08 4.32 6.27
C ASN A 125 19.88 4.50 7.18
N GLU A 126 20.02 4.06 8.42
CA GLU A 126 19.02 4.37 9.43
C GLU A 126 18.82 5.87 9.52
N ASN A 127 17.58 6.28 9.72
CA ASN A 127 17.15 7.65 9.80
C ASN A 127 17.16 8.42 8.49
N ASP A 128 17.51 7.77 7.38
CA ASP A 128 17.35 8.42 6.07
C ASP A 128 15.87 8.72 5.85
N TYR A 129 15.62 9.89 5.28
CA TYR A 129 14.27 10.31 4.93
C TYR A 129 14.06 9.97 3.47
N VAL A 130 13.07 9.14 3.19
CA VAL A 130 12.86 8.60 1.85
C VAL A 130 11.40 8.71 1.45
N ARG A 131 11.16 8.71 0.15
CA ARG A 131 9.82 8.62 -0.42
C ARG A 131 9.58 7.19 -0.84
N LEU A 132 8.42 6.66 -0.49
CA LEU A 132 8.05 5.29 -0.86
C LEU A 132 7.35 5.32 -2.21
N ILE A 133 7.76 4.42 -3.09
CA ILE A 133 7.18 4.28 -4.42
C ILE A 133 6.44 2.96 -4.45
N ILE A 134 5.10 3.05 -4.55
CA ILE A 134 4.23 1.88 -4.53
C ILE A 134 3.50 1.83 -5.86
N PRO A 135 3.86 0.89 -6.75
CA PRO A 135 3.20 0.81 -8.05
C PRO A 135 1.72 0.48 -7.91
N LYS A 136 0.92 1.08 -8.76
CA LYS A 136 -0.52 0.86 -8.75
C LYS A 136 -0.85 -0.63 -8.85
N GLU A 137 -0.10 -1.37 -9.65
CA GLU A 137 -0.36 -2.79 -9.89
C GLU A 137 -0.09 -3.65 -8.66
N SER A 138 0.68 -3.16 -7.72
CA SER A 138 1.03 -3.95 -6.54
C SER A 138 0.06 -3.76 -5.38
N ILE A 139 -0.90 -2.84 -5.51
CA ILE A 139 -1.88 -2.59 -4.45
C ILE A 139 -3.05 -3.54 -4.63
N GLU A 140 -3.15 -4.53 -3.75
CA GLU A 140 -4.26 -5.48 -3.76
C GLU A 140 -5.29 -5.03 -2.75
N MET A 141 -6.56 -5.10 -3.16
CA MET A 141 -7.65 -4.65 -2.28
C MET A 141 -8.76 -5.67 -2.24
N SER A 142 -9.45 -5.71 -1.10
CA SER A 142 -10.69 -6.44 -0.97
C SER A 142 -11.65 -5.59 -0.13
N LEU A 143 -12.95 -5.83 -0.31
CA LEU A 143 -13.94 -5.07 0.45
C LEU A 143 -13.88 -5.48 1.90
N LEU A 144 -13.82 -4.48 2.76
CA LEU A 144 -13.78 -4.70 4.19
C LEU A 144 -15.17 -5.09 4.65
N GLY A 145 -15.25 -6.11 5.49
CA GLY A 145 -16.54 -6.59 5.95
C GLY A 145 -17.17 -7.67 5.09
N GLU A 146 -16.56 -7.95 3.95
CA GLU A 146 -16.99 -9.06 3.11
C GLU A 146 -16.51 -10.38 3.70
N ASN A 147 -17.33 -11.40 3.59
CA ASN A 147 -16.95 -12.70 4.11
C ASN A 147 -17.07 -13.77 3.06
#